data_7536fdd6f19bb71470af7a53dff2b42f
#
_entry.id   7536fdd6f19bb71470af7a53dff2b42f
#
_cell.length_a   1.000
_cell.length_b   1.000
_cell.length_c   1.000
_cell.angle_alpha   90.00
_cell.angle_beta   90.00
_cell.angle_gamma   90.00
#
_symmetry.space_group_name_H-M   'P 1'
#
loop_
_entity.id
_entity.type
_entity.pdbx_description
1 polymer ?
#
loop_
_entity_poly.entity_id
_entity_poly.type
_entity_poly.pdbx_seq_one_letter_code
_entity_poly.pdbx_strand_id
1 'polypeptide(L)'
;MLEKDLTLAAMAEALAKSTDYRVLRRLVPRETFNSSVGLITKSGILLDVETTGLDQRNDEVIELGMVKFDYLPDGRIAGLRDVFSSFNEPSDPIPPEVTALTGITNDMVAGHRIDEAAVSSFADDAVIIIAHNASFDRKFAERYWPVLQRKAWGCSATEVEWRRYGFEGSRLGYLLNGAGLFHQAHRAVDDCHALLEILAFELPIIGKPALAVLLEQARKKMMRVWAEQSPFDLKDSLKRRGYRWSDGNDGRPR
;
A
#
# COMPACT_ATOMS: atom_id res chain seq x y z
N MET A 1 -40.62 23.44 23.04
CA MET A 1 -39.76 22.22 22.98
C MET A 1 -38.46 22.66 22.35
N LEU A 2 -37.41 22.83 23.16
CA LEU A 2 -36.09 23.23 22.68
C LEU A 2 -35.54 22.07 21.81
N GLU A 3 -35.32 22.32 20.50
CA GLU A 3 -34.47 21.50 19.66
C GLU A 3 -33.13 21.37 20.37
N LYS A 4 -32.81 20.17 20.85
CA LYS A 4 -31.44 19.84 21.26
C LYS A 4 -30.60 20.00 20.01
N ASP A 5 -29.69 20.97 19.98
CA ASP A 5 -28.63 21.07 18.97
C ASP A 5 -27.85 19.74 18.97
N LEU A 6 -28.20 18.85 18.04
CA LEU A 6 -27.49 17.58 17.83
C LEU A 6 -26.10 17.92 17.30
N THR A 7 -25.06 17.52 18.02
CA THR A 7 -23.69 17.63 17.53
C THR A 7 -23.53 16.77 16.27
N LEU A 8 -22.59 17.11 15.38
CA LEU A 8 -22.29 16.31 14.18
C LEU A 8 -22.00 14.85 14.52
N ALA A 9 -21.35 14.59 15.65
CA ALA A 9 -21.09 13.23 16.13
C ALA A 9 -22.40 12.49 16.47
N ALA A 10 -23.33 13.13 17.18
CA ALA A 10 -24.63 12.53 17.51
C ALA A 10 -25.50 12.28 16.27
N MET A 11 -25.44 13.16 15.27
CA MET A 11 -26.08 12.97 13.97
C MET A 11 -25.51 11.77 13.23
N ALA A 12 -24.17 11.64 13.17
CA ALA A 12 -23.49 10.52 12.55
C ALA A 12 -23.83 9.19 13.23
N GLU A 13 -23.92 9.17 14.56
CA GLU A 13 -24.35 7.98 15.31
C GLU A 13 -25.80 7.59 15.05
N ALA A 14 -26.69 8.58 14.93
CA ALA A 14 -28.09 8.35 14.60
C ALA A 14 -28.23 7.76 13.18
N LEU A 15 -27.51 8.31 12.20
CA LEU A 15 -27.49 7.84 10.82
C LEU A 15 -26.88 6.44 10.71
N ALA A 16 -25.81 6.15 11.46
CA ALA A 16 -25.17 4.82 11.45
C ALA A 16 -26.06 3.68 11.96
N LYS A 17 -27.15 3.99 12.68
CA LYS A 17 -28.15 3.01 13.13
C LYS A 17 -29.22 2.72 12.07
N SER A 18 -29.32 3.54 11.03
CA SER A 18 -30.29 3.35 9.94
C SER A 18 -29.73 2.38 8.89
N THR A 19 -30.64 1.62 8.29
CA THR A 19 -30.31 0.77 7.10
C THR A 19 -30.23 1.57 5.80
N ASP A 20 -30.73 2.81 5.80
CA ASP A 20 -30.81 3.66 4.60
C ASP A 20 -29.56 4.52 4.39
N TYR A 21 -28.67 4.59 5.42
CA TYR A 21 -27.49 5.42 5.39
C TYR A 21 -26.25 4.62 5.75
N ARG A 22 -25.12 4.98 5.14
CA ARG A 22 -23.80 4.49 5.49
C ARG A 22 -22.93 5.67 5.85
N VAL A 23 -22.45 5.71 7.10
CA VAL A 23 -21.59 6.77 7.60
C VAL A 23 -20.14 6.32 7.50
N LEU A 24 -19.33 7.11 6.80
CA LEU A 24 -17.88 6.95 6.76
C LEU A 24 -17.24 8.04 7.62
N ARG A 25 -16.22 7.66 8.38
CA ARG A 25 -15.43 8.59 9.20
C ARG A 25 -14.09 8.86 8.53
N ARG A 26 -13.61 10.10 8.60
CA ARG A 26 -12.25 10.40 8.14
C ARG A 26 -11.25 9.59 8.98
N LEU A 27 -10.32 8.92 8.30
CA LEU A 27 -9.22 8.24 8.95
C LEU A 27 -8.36 9.26 9.73
N VAL A 28 -8.15 8.97 10.99
CA VAL A 28 -7.17 9.66 11.84
C VAL A 28 -6.09 8.64 12.16
N PRO A 29 -4.84 8.87 11.74
CA PRO A 29 -3.74 7.94 12.00
C PRO A 29 -3.61 7.63 13.49
N ARG A 30 -3.43 6.35 13.82
CA ARG A 30 -3.24 5.88 15.19
C ARG A 30 -1.78 5.51 15.43
N GLU A 31 -1.25 5.89 16.58
CA GLU A 31 0.10 5.52 16.99
C GLU A 31 0.16 4.11 17.60
N THR A 32 -0.90 3.70 18.31
CA THR A 32 -0.96 2.42 19.03
C THR A 32 -2.14 1.58 18.55
N PHE A 33 -1.90 0.29 18.34
CA PHE A 33 -2.91 -0.68 17.92
C PHE A 33 -3.11 -1.78 18.96
N ASN A 34 -2.06 -2.49 19.34
CA ASN A 34 -2.10 -3.57 20.31
C ASN A 34 -0.94 -3.46 21.32
N SER A 35 -1.14 -3.92 22.55
CA SER A 35 -0.06 -4.01 23.53
C SER A 35 0.99 -5.02 23.09
N SER A 36 2.26 -4.61 23.17
CA SER A 36 3.43 -5.45 22.89
C SER A 36 4.36 -5.59 24.08
N VAL A 37 3.91 -5.18 25.28
CA VAL A 37 4.73 -5.22 26.50
C VAL A 37 5.22 -6.64 26.78
N GLY A 38 6.55 -6.80 26.87
CA GLY A 38 7.19 -8.09 27.11
C GLY A 38 7.17 -9.07 25.93
N LEU A 39 6.74 -8.65 24.75
CA LEU A 39 6.68 -9.48 23.55
C LEU A 39 7.75 -9.07 22.54
N ILE A 40 8.23 -10.06 21.78
CA ILE A 40 9.15 -9.80 20.67
C ILE A 40 8.35 -9.29 19.48
N THR A 41 8.73 -8.13 18.95
CA THR A 41 8.18 -7.55 17.73
C THR A 41 9.16 -7.65 16.57
N LYS A 42 8.63 -7.51 15.36
CA LYS A 42 9.37 -7.28 14.12
C LYS A 42 8.94 -5.95 13.54
N SER A 43 9.83 -5.30 12.80
CA SER A 43 9.51 -4.05 12.13
C SER A 43 9.21 -4.29 10.65
N GLY A 44 8.16 -3.64 10.14
CA GLY A 44 7.81 -3.56 8.73
C GLY A 44 7.70 -2.11 8.28
N ILE A 45 7.74 -1.90 6.96
CA ILE A 45 7.52 -0.60 6.33
C ILE A 45 6.36 -0.71 5.37
N LEU A 46 5.43 0.22 5.43
CA LEU A 46 4.52 0.53 4.34
C LEU A 46 5.18 1.58 3.47
N LEU A 47 5.11 1.40 2.15
CA LEU A 47 5.72 2.31 1.20
C LEU A 47 4.75 2.61 0.07
N ASP A 48 4.68 3.87 -0.30
CA ASP A 48 3.94 4.38 -1.43
C ASP A 48 4.75 5.46 -2.14
N VAL A 49 4.60 5.58 -3.46
CA VAL A 49 5.26 6.62 -4.25
C VAL A 49 4.25 7.33 -5.15
N GLU A 50 4.35 8.65 -5.21
CA GLU A 50 3.72 9.44 -6.26
C GLU A 50 4.76 9.71 -7.37
N THR A 51 4.30 9.67 -8.63
CA THR A 51 5.17 9.70 -9.80
C THR A 51 4.64 10.63 -10.87
N THR A 52 5.49 11.03 -11.82
CA THR A 52 5.08 11.85 -12.97
C THR A 52 4.20 11.11 -13.96
N GLY A 53 4.09 9.77 -13.85
CA GLY A 53 3.27 8.91 -14.70
C GLY A 53 3.44 7.44 -14.35
N LEU A 54 3.00 6.56 -15.26
CA LEU A 54 2.91 5.11 -15.00
C LEU A 54 4.06 4.29 -15.60
N ASP A 55 4.91 4.90 -16.44
CA ASP A 55 6.03 4.21 -17.07
C ASP A 55 7.22 4.14 -16.13
N GLN A 56 7.42 2.97 -15.54
CA GLN A 56 8.50 2.71 -14.58
C GLN A 56 9.93 2.89 -15.14
N ARG A 57 10.09 3.12 -16.44
CA ARG A 57 11.40 3.38 -17.08
C ARG A 57 11.66 4.86 -17.27
N ASN A 58 10.64 5.61 -17.65
CA ASN A 58 10.76 7.00 -18.07
C ASN A 58 10.21 7.99 -17.05
N ASP A 59 9.15 7.61 -16.32
CA ASP A 59 8.58 8.49 -15.30
C ASP A 59 9.39 8.53 -14.01
N GLU A 60 9.24 9.60 -13.25
CA GLU A 60 10.05 9.91 -12.08
C GLU A 60 9.21 9.96 -10.80
N VAL A 61 9.86 9.63 -9.68
CA VAL A 61 9.26 9.77 -8.35
C VAL A 61 9.22 11.26 -7.99
N ILE A 62 8.07 11.73 -7.51
CA ILE A 62 7.86 13.11 -7.02
C ILE A 62 7.56 13.16 -5.52
N GLU A 63 7.06 12.08 -4.91
CA GLU A 63 6.90 11.93 -3.45
C GLU A 63 7.21 10.49 -3.04
N LEU A 64 7.91 10.32 -1.92
CA LEU A 64 8.07 9.05 -1.23
C LEU A 64 7.45 9.15 0.15
N GLY A 65 6.52 8.27 0.45
CA GLY A 65 5.96 8.05 1.76
C GLY A 65 6.36 6.69 2.32
N MET A 66 6.84 6.67 3.56
CA MET A 66 7.06 5.41 4.28
C MET A 66 6.54 5.52 5.71
N VAL A 67 5.85 4.48 6.16
CA VAL A 67 5.37 4.34 7.54
C VAL A 67 5.97 3.07 8.11
N LYS A 68 6.84 3.22 9.11
CA LYS A 68 7.44 2.09 9.85
C LYS A 68 6.53 1.71 11.00
N PHE A 69 6.29 0.42 11.16
CA PHE A 69 5.43 -0.11 12.20
C PHE A 69 6.01 -1.37 12.81
N ASP A 70 5.69 -1.61 14.08
CA ASP A 70 6.03 -2.85 14.77
C ASP A 70 4.83 -3.80 14.80
N TYR A 71 5.09 -5.10 14.64
CA TYR A 71 4.07 -6.13 14.64
C TYR A 71 4.51 -7.39 15.39
N LEU A 72 3.54 -8.10 15.94
CA LEU A 72 3.72 -9.35 16.69
C LEU A 72 3.84 -10.55 15.73
N PRO A 73 4.41 -11.69 16.18
CA PRO A 73 4.54 -12.89 15.34
C PRO A 73 3.23 -13.42 14.75
N ASP A 74 2.10 -13.16 15.39
CA ASP A 74 0.75 -13.52 14.94
C ASP A 74 0.16 -12.55 13.90
N GLY A 75 0.90 -11.50 13.55
CA GLY A 75 0.51 -10.50 12.56
C GLY A 75 -0.32 -9.34 13.12
N ARG A 76 -0.57 -9.27 14.43
CA ARG A 76 -1.18 -8.07 15.02
C ARG A 76 -0.18 -6.92 15.00
N ILE A 77 -0.60 -5.76 14.50
CA ILE A 77 0.20 -4.54 14.53
C ILE A 77 0.26 -4.04 15.97
N ALA A 78 1.45 -3.79 16.49
CA ALA A 78 1.65 -3.22 17.82
C ALA A 78 1.45 -1.70 17.78
N GLY A 79 2.14 -1.02 16.87
CA GLY A 79 2.02 0.43 16.72
C GLY A 79 2.85 1.00 15.60
N LEU A 80 2.62 2.27 15.35
CA LEU A 80 3.45 3.13 14.51
C LEU A 80 4.80 3.33 15.23
N ARG A 81 5.89 3.29 14.46
CA ARG A 81 7.22 3.50 15.00
C ARG A 81 7.86 4.78 14.47
N ASP A 82 7.73 5.04 13.18
CA ASP A 82 8.32 6.22 12.55
C ASP A 82 7.65 6.50 11.19
N VAL A 83 7.78 7.74 10.71
CA VAL A 83 7.22 8.19 9.42
C VAL A 83 8.28 8.94 8.64
N PHE A 84 8.42 8.60 7.36
CA PHE A 84 9.26 9.29 6.41
C PHE A 84 8.38 9.85 5.29
N SER A 85 8.54 11.14 5.00
CA SER A 85 7.87 11.82 3.89
C SER A 85 8.85 12.78 3.24
N SER A 86 9.02 12.68 1.94
CA SER A 86 9.89 13.61 1.22
C SER A 86 9.45 13.76 -0.22
N PHE A 87 9.54 14.99 -0.73
CA PHE A 87 9.38 15.30 -2.14
C PHE A 87 10.70 15.10 -2.90
N ASN A 88 10.57 14.93 -4.21
CA ASN A 88 11.68 14.87 -5.15
C ASN A 88 11.32 15.69 -6.39
N GLU A 89 12.17 16.64 -6.76
CA GLU A 89 12.02 17.42 -7.99
C GLU A 89 12.31 16.54 -9.20
N PRO A 90 11.36 16.34 -10.13
CA PRO A 90 11.61 15.62 -11.37
C PRO A 90 12.40 16.46 -12.38
N SER A 91 12.98 15.80 -13.40
CA SER A 91 13.75 16.46 -14.45
C SER A 91 12.88 17.35 -15.36
N ASP A 92 11.65 16.95 -15.60
CA ASP A 92 10.64 17.66 -16.38
C ASP A 92 9.47 18.12 -15.48
N PRO A 93 8.74 19.18 -15.86
CA PRO A 93 7.58 19.63 -15.10
C PRO A 93 6.53 18.53 -14.91
N ILE A 94 5.93 18.48 -13.71
CA ILE A 94 4.86 17.54 -13.39
C ILE A 94 3.68 17.75 -14.34
N PRO A 95 3.17 16.70 -15.02
CA PRO A 95 2.02 16.80 -15.89
C PRO A 95 0.78 17.33 -15.14
N PRO A 96 -0.04 18.21 -15.79
CA PRO A 96 -1.22 18.79 -15.14
C PRO A 96 -2.22 17.75 -14.60
N GLU A 97 -2.37 16.61 -15.27
CA GLU A 97 -3.21 15.49 -14.83
C GLU A 97 -2.69 14.82 -13.57
N VAL A 98 -1.38 14.74 -13.38
CA VAL A 98 -0.77 14.23 -12.15
C VAL A 98 -0.98 15.21 -11.02
N THR A 99 -0.76 16.51 -11.25
CA THR A 99 -1.08 17.55 -10.26
C THR A 99 -2.55 17.53 -9.88
N ALA A 100 -3.47 17.36 -10.84
CA ALA A 100 -4.90 17.28 -10.55
C ALA A 100 -5.26 16.05 -9.70
N LEU A 101 -4.53 14.93 -9.87
CA LEU A 101 -4.75 13.69 -9.13
C LEU A 101 -4.16 13.74 -7.71
N THR A 102 -2.88 14.15 -7.59
CA THR A 102 -2.09 14.06 -6.35
C THR A 102 -2.14 15.34 -5.51
N GLY A 103 -2.48 16.47 -6.15
CA GLY A 103 -2.35 17.80 -5.56
C GLY A 103 -0.91 18.31 -5.47
N ILE A 104 0.08 17.53 -5.95
CA ILE A 104 1.49 17.91 -5.92
C ILE A 104 1.78 18.85 -7.09
N THR A 105 2.33 20.03 -6.81
CA THR A 105 2.69 21.04 -7.79
C THR A 105 4.20 21.12 -8.00
N ASN A 106 4.63 21.73 -9.12
CA ASN A 106 6.05 21.98 -9.36
C ASN A 106 6.70 22.82 -8.24
N ASP A 107 5.97 23.80 -7.69
CA ASP A 107 6.49 24.63 -6.60
C ASP A 107 6.71 23.84 -5.31
N MET A 108 5.91 22.80 -5.05
CA MET A 108 6.06 21.94 -3.86
C MET A 108 7.31 21.06 -3.92
N VAL A 109 7.70 20.63 -5.11
CA VAL A 109 8.85 19.73 -5.31
C VAL A 109 10.16 20.48 -5.62
N ALA A 110 10.08 21.75 -5.98
CA ALA A 110 11.23 22.55 -6.39
C ALA A 110 12.35 22.55 -5.34
N GLY A 111 13.58 22.21 -5.75
CA GLY A 111 14.75 22.12 -4.89
C GLY A 111 14.76 20.90 -3.94
N HIS A 112 13.73 20.07 -3.95
CA HIS A 112 13.67 18.88 -3.10
C HIS A 112 14.35 17.69 -3.78
N ARG A 113 15.12 16.95 -2.99
CA ARG A 113 15.70 15.67 -3.39
C ARG A 113 15.66 14.70 -2.21
N ILE A 114 15.18 13.49 -2.47
CA ILE A 114 15.12 12.45 -1.46
C ILE A 114 16.52 11.92 -1.19
N ASP A 115 16.95 12.01 0.07
CA ASP A 115 18.27 11.53 0.50
C ASP A 115 18.30 9.99 0.59
N GLU A 116 19.15 9.37 -0.23
CA GLU A 116 19.35 7.91 -0.25
C GLU A 116 19.84 7.36 1.09
N ALA A 117 20.70 8.10 1.81
CA ALA A 117 21.19 7.68 3.11
C ALA A 117 20.08 7.67 4.17
N ALA A 118 19.17 8.65 4.12
CA ALA A 118 18.00 8.69 4.99
C ALA A 118 17.04 7.53 4.72
N VAL A 119 16.76 7.22 3.44
CA VAL A 119 15.94 6.05 3.04
C VAL A 119 16.60 4.76 3.51
N SER A 120 17.92 4.62 3.33
CA SER A 120 18.68 3.44 3.75
C SER A 120 18.60 3.25 5.28
N SER A 121 18.84 4.31 6.04
CA SER A 121 18.76 4.29 7.50
C SER A 121 17.34 3.97 7.99
N PHE A 122 16.33 4.57 7.35
CA PHE A 122 14.93 4.28 7.68
C PHE A 122 14.58 2.82 7.42
N ALA A 123 15.11 2.20 6.37
CA ALA A 123 14.79 0.83 6.00
C ALA A 123 15.65 -0.23 6.73
N ASP A 124 16.69 0.13 7.47
CA ASP A 124 17.75 -0.79 7.92
C ASP A 124 17.22 -1.98 8.71
N ASP A 125 16.44 -1.76 9.75
CA ASP A 125 15.92 -2.80 10.65
C ASP A 125 14.59 -3.43 10.23
N ALA A 126 13.98 -2.94 9.14
CA ALA A 126 12.73 -3.51 8.64
C ALA A 126 12.97 -4.85 7.94
N VAL A 127 12.15 -5.84 8.27
CA VAL A 127 12.24 -7.19 7.69
C VAL A 127 11.37 -7.38 6.45
N ILE A 128 10.42 -6.46 6.20
CA ILE A 128 9.52 -6.49 5.05
C ILE A 128 9.09 -5.08 4.67
N ILE A 129 8.97 -4.82 3.38
CA ILE A 129 8.29 -3.65 2.82
C ILE A 129 6.98 -4.11 2.22
N ILE A 130 5.91 -3.39 2.48
CA ILE A 130 4.58 -3.68 1.96
C ILE A 130 4.07 -2.45 1.21
N ALA A 131 3.58 -2.64 -0.01
CA ALA A 131 2.90 -1.61 -0.77
C ALA A 131 1.51 -2.09 -1.22
N HIS A 132 0.62 -1.14 -1.51
CA HIS A 132 -0.67 -1.46 -2.11
C HIS A 132 -0.53 -1.43 -3.63
N ASN A 133 -0.54 -2.60 -4.28
CA ASN A 133 -0.11 -2.80 -5.67
C ASN A 133 1.43 -2.69 -5.86
N ALA A 134 2.16 -3.39 -5.01
CA ALA A 134 3.64 -3.38 -4.97
C ALA A 134 4.34 -3.59 -6.32
N SER A 135 3.67 -4.14 -7.33
CA SER A 135 4.21 -4.27 -8.69
C SER A 135 4.51 -2.91 -9.35
N PHE A 136 3.88 -1.84 -8.88
CA PHE A 136 4.12 -0.47 -9.30
C PHE A 136 5.22 0.16 -8.43
N ASP A 137 4.96 0.36 -7.16
CA ASP A 137 5.83 1.09 -6.22
C ASP A 137 7.24 0.50 -6.13
N ARG A 138 7.31 -0.83 -6.02
CA ARG A 138 8.57 -1.55 -5.89
C ARG A 138 9.56 -1.23 -7.01
N LYS A 139 9.10 -1.12 -8.25
CA LYS A 139 9.99 -0.90 -9.39
C LYS A 139 10.55 0.52 -9.42
N PHE A 140 9.75 1.51 -9.05
CA PHE A 140 10.24 2.87 -8.84
C PHE A 140 11.19 2.92 -7.65
N ALA A 141 10.78 2.39 -6.50
CA ALA A 141 11.57 2.42 -5.29
C ALA A 141 12.93 1.71 -5.44
N GLU A 142 12.98 0.53 -6.07
CA GLU A 142 14.22 -0.21 -6.31
C GLU A 142 15.15 0.46 -7.34
N ARG A 143 14.59 1.26 -8.28
CA ARG A 143 15.36 2.05 -9.23
C ARG A 143 16.03 3.25 -8.54
N TYR A 144 15.31 3.92 -7.65
CA TYR A 144 15.80 5.11 -6.95
C TYR A 144 16.66 4.77 -5.74
N TRP A 145 16.31 3.71 -5.01
CA TRP A 145 16.98 3.31 -3.75
C TRP A 145 17.36 1.83 -3.78
N PRO A 146 18.56 1.48 -4.30
CA PRO A 146 18.98 0.08 -4.46
C PRO A 146 19.03 -0.74 -3.17
N VAL A 147 19.14 -0.09 -2.00
CA VAL A 147 19.04 -0.76 -0.69
C VAL A 147 17.73 -1.54 -0.53
N LEU A 148 16.63 -1.06 -1.12
CA LEU A 148 15.31 -1.67 -1.04
C LEU A 148 15.20 -2.97 -1.86
N GLN A 149 16.10 -3.21 -2.83
CA GLN A 149 16.16 -4.48 -3.58
C GLN A 149 16.49 -5.68 -2.69
N ARG A 150 17.16 -5.45 -1.57
CA ARG A 150 17.58 -6.49 -0.62
C ARG A 150 16.51 -6.85 0.39
N LYS A 151 15.41 -6.09 0.44
CA LYS A 151 14.32 -6.31 1.38
C LYS A 151 13.29 -7.29 0.83
N ALA A 152 12.62 -8.02 1.72
CA ALA A 152 11.42 -8.75 1.33
C ALA A 152 10.29 -7.78 1.02
N TRP A 153 9.47 -8.11 0.02
CA TRP A 153 8.32 -7.30 -0.36
C TRP A 153 7.02 -8.09 -0.24
N GLY A 154 5.96 -7.41 0.19
CA GLY A 154 4.60 -7.87 0.22
C GLY A 154 3.68 -6.93 -0.58
N CYS A 155 2.60 -7.48 -1.14
CA CYS A 155 1.59 -6.74 -1.89
C CYS A 155 0.22 -6.91 -1.25
N SER A 156 -0.29 -5.89 -0.58
CA SER A 156 -1.58 -5.99 0.10
C SER A 156 -2.76 -6.16 -0.87
N ALA A 157 -2.64 -5.68 -2.11
CA ALA A 157 -3.71 -5.81 -3.10
C ALA A 157 -3.88 -7.24 -3.63
N THR A 158 -2.80 -8.05 -3.65
CA THR A 158 -2.81 -9.38 -4.29
C THR A 158 -2.57 -10.53 -3.34
N GLU A 159 -1.91 -10.32 -2.20
CA GLU A 159 -1.61 -11.37 -1.22
C GLU A 159 -2.71 -11.55 -0.17
N VAL A 160 -3.67 -10.63 -0.13
CA VAL A 160 -4.92 -10.81 0.63
C VAL A 160 -6.08 -10.98 -0.36
N GLU A 161 -6.78 -12.10 -0.27
CA GLU A 161 -7.96 -12.38 -1.10
C GLU A 161 -9.18 -11.61 -0.55
N TRP A 162 -9.15 -10.28 -0.64
CA TRP A 162 -10.12 -9.37 -0.02
C TRP A 162 -11.57 -9.75 -0.26
N ARG A 163 -11.91 -10.17 -1.50
CA ARG A 163 -13.27 -10.59 -1.86
C ARG A 163 -13.73 -11.81 -1.06
N ARG A 164 -12.82 -12.72 -0.76
CA ARG A 164 -13.10 -13.91 0.07
C ARG A 164 -13.46 -13.53 1.50
N TYR A 165 -13.00 -12.38 1.96
CA TYR A 165 -13.25 -11.86 3.31
C TYR A 165 -14.36 -10.81 3.36
N GLY A 166 -15.19 -10.69 2.30
CA GLY A 166 -16.39 -9.86 2.29
C GLY A 166 -16.20 -8.45 1.75
N PHE A 167 -15.03 -8.12 1.20
CA PHE A 167 -14.81 -6.83 0.54
C PHE A 167 -15.21 -6.87 -0.94
N GLU A 168 -15.76 -5.77 -1.44
CA GLU A 168 -16.24 -5.69 -2.85
C GLU A 168 -15.08 -5.63 -3.86
N GLY A 169 -13.89 -5.20 -3.43
CA GLY A 169 -12.71 -5.06 -4.26
C GLY A 169 -11.43 -4.92 -3.45
N SER A 170 -10.30 -4.76 -4.14
CA SER A 170 -8.98 -4.63 -3.52
C SER A 170 -8.40 -3.21 -3.59
N ARG A 171 -9.10 -2.22 -4.14
CA ARG A 171 -8.61 -0.82 -4.13
C ARG A 171 -8.63 -0.29 -2.69
N LEU A 172 -7.58 0.42 -2.29
CA LEU A 172 -7.41 0.90 -0.91
C LEU A 172 -8.62 1.68 -0.40
N GLY A 173 -9.15 2.62 -1.19
CA GLY A 173 -10.36 3.37 -0.82
C GLY A 173 -11.60 2.48 -0.62
N TYR A 174 -11.77 1.40 -1.41
CA TYR A 174 -12.87 0.46 -1.20
C TYR A 174 -12.70 -0.37 0.08
N LEU A 175 -11.45 -0.73 0.41
CA LEU A 175 -11.14 -1.43 1.66
C LEU A 175 -11.43 -0.55 2.87
N LEU A 176 -10.98 0.71 2.84
CA LEU A 176 -11.31 1.69 3.88
C LEU A 176 -12.82 1.91 4.02
N ASN A 177 -13.53 2.08 2.91
CA ASN A 177 -14.97 2.23 2.93
C ASN A 177 -15.63 0.99 3.54
N GLY A 178 -15.12 -0.22 3.26
CA GLY A 178 -15.53 -1.46 3.89
C GLY A 178 -15.35 -1.44 5.41
N ALA A 179 -14.30 -0.79 5.89
CA ALA A 179 -14.01 -0.60 7.32
C ALA A 179 -14.73 0.62 7.94
N GLY A 180 -15.59 1.32 7.19
CA GLY A 180 -16.31 2.51 7.67
C GLY A 180 -15.49 3.80 7.67
N LEU A 181 -14.37 3.81 6.94
CA LEU A 181 -13.42 4.92 6.91
C LEU A 181 -13.28 5.52 5.51
N PHE A 182 -12.77 6.75 5.44
CA PHE A 182 -12.27 7.34 4.20
C PHE A 182 -11.02 8.18 4.49
N HIS A 183 -10.17 8.39 3.48
CA HIS A 183 -9.00 9.25 3.55
C HIS A 183 -8.91 10.10 2.27
N GLN A 184 -8.01 11.05 2.26
CA GLN A 184 -7.64 11.78 1.06
C GLN A 184 -6.53 10.97 0.35
N ALA A 185 -6.90 10.28 -0.71
CA ALA A 185 -5.98 9.47 -1.49
C ALA A 185 -4.97 10.32 -2.27
N HIS A 186 -3.93 9.67 -2.78
CA HIS A 186 -2.88 10.24 -3.63
C HIS A 186 -1.96 11.23 -2.90
N ARG A 187 -1.66 10.93 -1.64
CA ARG A 187 -0.55 11.46 -0.87
C ARG A 187 0.13 10.28 -0.20
N ALA A 188 1.39 10.07 -0.55
CA ALA A 188 2.08 8.81 -0.26
C ALA A 188 2.03 8.39 1.23
N VAL A 189 2.20 9.32 2.17
CA VAL A 189 2.11 9.01 3.61
C VAL A 189 0.67 8.74 4.04
N ASP A 190 -0.32 9.44 3.49
CA ASP A 190 -1.73 9.24 3.83
C ASP A 190 -2.20 7.86 3.35
N ASP A 191 -1.75 7.43 2.16
CA ASP A 191 -2.02 6.09 1.63
C ASP A 191 -1.32 5.01 2.46
N CYS A 192 -0.10 5.24 2.96
CA CYS A 192 0.57 4.36 3.92
C CYS A 192 -0.23 4.24 5.25
N HIS A 193 -0.73 5.34 5.80
CA HIS A 193 -1.57 5.28 7.01
C HIS A 193 -2.89 4.55 6.76
N ALA A 194 -3.50 4.77 5.61
CA ALA A 194 -4.69 4.05 5.18
C ALA A 194 -4.41 2.54 5.07
N LEU A 195 -3.28 2.18 4.50
CA LEU A 195 -2.85 0.79 4.39
C LEU A 195 -2.57 0.16 5.76
N LEU A 196 -1.95 0.91 6.71
CA LEU A 196 -1.70 0.44 8.07
C LEU A 196 -3.00 0.06 8.77
N GLU A 197 -4.01 0.93 8.65
CA GLU A 197 -5.34 0.71 9.25
C GLU A 197 -6.01 -0.55 8.69
N ILE A 198 -5.96 -0.73 7.36
CA ILE A 198 -6.54 -1.89 6.69
C ILE A 198 -5.79 -3.18 7.01
N LEU A 199 -4.47 -3.14 7.16
CA LEU A 199 -3.69 -4.32 7.55
C LEU A 199 -3.90 -4.71 9.03
N ALA A 200 -4.23 -3.74 9.89
CA ALA A 200 -4.62 -4.00 11.28
C ALA A 200 -6.05 -4.53 11.41
N PHE A 201 -6.88 -4.35 10.38
CA PHE A 201 -8.29 -4.74 10.43
C PHE A 201 -8.46 -6.26 10.56
N GLU A 202 -9.30 -6.69 11.51
CA GLU A 202 -9.65 -8.10 11.65
C GLU A 202 -10.65 -8.52 10.56
N LEU A 203 -10.23 -9.50 9.76
CA LEU A 203 -11.06 -10.03 8.68
C LEU A 203 -12.27 -10.80 9.24
N PRO A 204 -13.51 -10.39 8.95
CA PRO A 204 -14.71 -10.85 9.67
C PRO A 204 -14.91 -12.38 9.66
N ILE A 205 -14.50 -13.03 8.56
CA ILE A 205 -14.76 -14.48 8.37
C ILE A 205 -13.81 -15.34 9.20
N ILE A 206 -12.59 -14.85 9.46
CA ILE A 206 -11.54 -15.67 10.11
C ILE A 206 -11.02 -15.11 11.42
N GLY A 207 -11.41 -13.88 11.80
CA GLY A 207 -10.98 -13.24 13.04
C GLY A 207 -9.47 -13.04 13.16
N LYS A 208 -8.77 -12.89 12.01
CA LYS A 208 -7.33 -12.61 11.96
C LYS A 208 -7.10 -11.24 11.35
N PRO A 209 -6.05 -10.50 11.77
CA PRO A 209 -5.67 -9.27 11.09
C PRO A 209 -5.25 -9.54 9.65
N ALA A 210 -5.57 -8.62 8.74
CA ALA A 210 -5.22 -8.76 7.33
C ALA A 210 -3.70 -8.89 7.12
N LEU A 211 -2.88 -8.25 7.97
CA LEU A 211 -1.43 -8.41 7.96
C LEU A 211 -1.00 -9.87 8.18
N ALA A 212 -1.67 -10.61 9.08
CA ALA A 212 -1.34 -12.03 9.30
C ALA A 212 -1.48 -12.85 8.01
N VAL A 213 -2.59 -12.62 7.29
CA VAL A 213 -2.86 -13.29 6.00
C VAL A 213 -1.82 -12.90 4.95
N LEU A 214 -1.50 -11.61 4.84
CA LEU A 214 -0.46 -11.12 3.93
C LEU A 214 0.88 -11.80 4.22
N LEU A 215 1.31 -11.81 5.48
CA LEU A 215 2.58 -12.42 5.88
C LEU A 215 2.62 -13.94 5.64
N GLU A 216 1.51 -14.65 5.82
CA GLU A 216 1.40 -16.07 5.48
C GLU A 216 1.61 -16.31 3.98
N GLN A 217 1.07 -15.43 3.12
CA GLN A 217 1.25 -15.54 1.67
C GLN A 217 2.65 -15.11 1.23
N ALA A 218 3.14 -13.96 1.70
CA ALA A 218 4.47 -13.43 1.36
C ALA A 218 5.62 -14.40 1.72
N ARG A 219 5.43 -15.26 2.72
CA ARG A 219 6.40 -16.28 3.12
C ARG A 219 6.36 -17.55 2.28
N LYS A 220 5.33 -17.75 1.47
CA LYS A 220 5.24 -18.93 0.61
C LYS A 220 6.30 -18.87 -0.48
N LYS A 221 7.04 -19.95 -0.62
CA LYS A 221 7.96 -20.10 -1.75
C LYS A 221 7.15 -20.21 -3.03
N MET A 222 7.37 -19.28 -3.95
CA MET A 222 6.78 -19.31 -5.28
C MET A 222 7.82 -19.76 -6.29
N MET A 223 7.42 -20.61 -7.24
CA MET A 223 8.21 -20.96 -8.40
C MET A 223 7.67 -20.19 -9.61
N ARG A 224 8.56 -19.53 -10.34
CA ARG A 224 8.23 -18.98 -11.65
C ARG A 224 8.51 -20.03 -12.70
N VAL A 225 7.49 -20.40 -13.46
CA VAL A 225 7.57 -21.38 -14.53
C VAL A 225 7.57 -20.65 -15.87
N TRP A 226 8.54 -20.97 -16.73
CA TRP A 226 8.66 -20.44 -18.07
C TRP A 226 8.29 -21.51 -19.08
N ALA A 227 7.41 -21.20 -20.01
CA ALA A 227 7.03 -22.08 -21.12
C ALA A 227 7.88 -21.72 -22.35
N GLU A 228 9.21 -21.84 -22.20
CA GLU A 228 10.16 -21.52 -23.27
C GLU A 228 9.94 -22.38 -24.51
N GLN A 229 10.14 -21.76 -25.68
CA GLN A 229 10.03 -22.43 -26.99
C GLN A 229 8.70 -23.18 -27.21
N SER A 230 7.65 -22.77 -26.53
CA SER A 230 6.33 -23.37 -26.67
C SER A 230 5.81 -23.18 -28.10
N PRO A 231 5.28 -24.21 -28.75
CA PRO A 231 4.63 -24.09 -30.05
C PRO A 231 3.54 -23.03 -30.04
N PHE A 232 3.45 -22.21 -31.07
CA PHE A 232 2.47 -21.12 -31.18
C PHE A 232 1.03 -21.58 -30.98
N ASP A 233 0.70 -22.81 -31.41
CA ASP A 233 -0.64 -23.40 -31.28
C ASP A 233 -1.06 -23.58 -29.80
N LEU A 234 -0.13 -23.59 -28.87
CA LEU A 234 -0.40 -23.71 -27.43
C LEU A 234 -0.72 -22.34 -26.77
N LYS A 235 -0.61 -21.23 -27.50
CA LYS A 235 -0.76 -19.87 -26.95
C LYS A 235 -2.05 -19.68 -26.14
N ASP A 236 -3.18 -20.15 -26.65
CA ASP A 236 -4.49 -19.97 -26.00
C ASP A 236 -4.64 -20.88 -24.78
N SER A 237 -4.02 -22.06 -24.81
CA SER A 237 -3.96 -22.95 -23.66
C SER A 237 -3.09 -22.38 -22.54
N LEU A 238 -1.92 -21.84 -22.88
CA LEU A 238 -1.03 -21.19 -21.94
C LEU A 238 -1.67 -19.93 -21.33
N LYS A 239 -2.30 -19.09 -22.17
CA LYS A 239 -3.01 -17.91 -21.71
C LYS A 239 -4.14 -18.25 -20.72
N ARG A 240 -4.93 -19.28 -20.97
CA ARG A 240 -5.96 -19.79 -20.05
C ARG A 240 -5.40 -20.27 -18.72
N ARG A 241 -4.15 -20.75 -18.71
CA ARG A 241 -3.41 -21.16 -17.49
C ARG A 241 -2.71 -19.99 -16.79
N GLY A 242 -2.89 -18.74 -17.25
CA GLY A 242 -2.33 -17.55 -16.64
C GLY A 242 -0.91 -17.19 -17.08
N TYR A 243 -0.35 -17.87 -18.07
CA TYR A 243 0.92 -17.46 -18.64
C TYR A 243 0.78 -16.12 -19.37
N ARG A 244 1.81 -15.30 -19.25
CA ARG A 244 1.95 -14.04 -19.97
C ARG A 244 3.07 -14.17 -20.98
N TRP A 245 2.83 -13.69 -22.19
CA TRP A 245 3.87 -13.66 -23.21
C TRP A 245 4.95 -12.62 -22.85
N SER A 246 6.21 -12.93 -23.15
CA SER A 246 7.36 -12.04 -23.02
C SER A 246 8.05 -11.94 -24.37
N ASP A 247 8.43 -10.73 -24.80
CA ASP A 247 9.24 -10.52 -26.01
C ASP A 247 10.74 -10.72 -25.76
N GLY A 248 11.12 -10.95 -24.50
CA GLY A 248 12.51 -11.16 -24.09
C GLY A 248 13.32 -9.87 -24.00
N ASN A 249 12.74 -8.68 -24.28
CA ASN A 249 13.47 -7.41 -24.28
C ASN A 249 13.85 -6.96 -22.86
N ASP A 250 13.25 -7.54 -21.84
CA ASP A 250 13.51 -7.29 -20.43
C ASP A 250 14.48 -8.31 -19.79
N GLY A 251 15.16 -9.12 -20.61
CA GLY A 251 16.08 -10.17 -20.17
C GLY A 251 15.37 -11.45 -19.67
N ARG A 252 14.06 -11.53 -19.78
CA ARG A 252 13.30 -12.74 -19.46
C ARG A 252 13.25 -13.68 -20.66
N PRO A 253 13.10 -15.00 -20.43
CA PRO A 253 12.85 -15.94 -21.51
C PRO A 253 11.61 -15.57 -22.33
N ARG A 254 11.68 -15.86 -23.66
CA ARG A 254 10.56 -15.66 -24.60
C ARG A 254 9.52 -16.76 -24.49
#